data_af3509264b29f7f84b4cf2e5640233cb
#
_entry.id   af3509264b29f7f84b4cf2e5640233cb
#
_cell.length_a   1.000
_cell.length_b   1.000
_cell.length_c   1.000
_cell.angle_alpha   90.00
_cell.angle_beta   90.00
_cell.angle_gamma   90.00
#
_symmetry.space_group_name_H-M   'P 1'
#
loop_
_entity.id
_entity.type
_entity.pdbx_description
1 polymer ?
#
loop_
_entity_poly.entity_id
_entity_poly.type
_entity_poly.pdbx_seq_one_letter_code
_entity_poly.pdbx_strand_id
1 'polypeptide(L)'
;MSPDTPGEDDDAVTPKGLRGVIEDLRTDAMDAPETLKRVWCGLVQARLLGLRLAADDRYRKLQVNAESVEHQLARDLGTSAAFAGEPLALPTPPTAAPLPPEQAQEAVDALVEFSATARRAMLAAAPSATQWDDERVLRHDSKVMGELGAAWLGQRTSYRLDR
;
A
#
# COMPACT_ATOMS: atom_id res chain seq x y z
N MET A 1 -8.20 -7.44 37.23
CA MET A 1 -8.88 -7.35 36.05
C MET A 1 -8.28 -6.28 35.17
N SER A 2 -7.80 -6.60 34.19
CA SER A 2 -7.32 -5.63 33.31
C SER A 2 -8.15 -5.73 32.09
N PRO A 3 -9.16 -4.99 32.09
CA PRO A 3 -10.03 -4.95 30.95
C PRO A 3 -9.30 -4.47 29.73
N ASP A 4 -8.22 -3.83 29.96
CA ASP A 4 -7.47 -3.38 28.84
C ASP A 4 -6.79 -4.55 28.23
N THR A 5 -7.34 -5.03 27.20
CA THR A 5 -6.63 -5.83 26.27
C THR A 5 -5.95 -4.86 25.34
N PRO A 6 -4.75 -4.46 25.66
CA PRO A 6 -4.06 -3.52 24.79
C PRO A 6 -3.89 -4.04 23.38
N GLY A 7 -4.11 -5.31 23.18
CA GLY A 7 -3.85 -5.92 21.90
C GLY A 7 -4.73 -5.47 20.75
N GLU A 8 -6.00 -5.13 21.00
CA GLU A 8 -6.90 -4.81 19.90
C GLU A 8 -6.60 -3.47 19.26
N ASP A 9 -6.26 -2.48 20.08
CA ASP A 9 -5.94 -1.17 19.53
C ASP A 9 -4.54 -1.12 18.96
N ASP A 10 -3.63 -1.90 19.54
CA ASP A 10 -2.25 -1.92 19.07
C ASP A 10 -2.10 -2.62 17.73
N ASP A 11 -2.99 -3.57 17.44
CA ASP A 11 -2.94 -4.31 16.17
C ASP A 11 -3.65 -3.58 15.04
N ALA A 12 -4.41 -2.55 15.35
CA ALA A 12 -5.12 -1.81 14.31
C ALA A 12 -4.17 -0.93 13.54
N VAL A 13 -4.25 -1.02 12.21
CA VAL A 13 -3.43 -0.17 11.33
C VAL A 13 -3.84 1.29 11.49
N THR A 14 -2.85 2.16 11.61
CA THR A 14 -3.06 3.58 11.79
C THR A 14 -2.29 4.38 10.75
N PRO A 15 -2.66 5.66 10.52
CA PRO A 15 -1.85 6.51 9.65
C PRO A 15 -0.40 6.61 10.11
N LYS A 16 -0.19 6.63 11.42
CA LYS A 16 1.17 6.70 11.99
C LYS A 16 1.98 5.47 11.65
N GLY A 17 1.36 4.28 11.69
CA GLY A 17 2.04 3.04 11.34
C GLY A 17 2.49 3.04 9.89
N LEU A 18 1.64 3.50 8.99
CA LEU A 18 2.00 3.61 7.58
C LEU A 18 3.13 4.63 7.37
N ARG A 19 3.13 5.73 8.12
CA ARG A 19 4.22 6.70 8.03
C ARG A 19 5.55 6.12 8.46
N GLY A 20 5.54 5.14 9.35
CA GLY A 20 6.77 4.42 9.70
C GLY A 20 7.38 3.69 8.52
N VAL A 21 6.55 3.02 7.72
CA VAL A 21 7.01 2.36 6.50
C VAL A 21 7.52 3.39 5.49
N ILE A 22 6.81 4.52 5.36
CA ILE A 22 7.22 5.61 4.46
C ILE A 22 8.62 6.09 4.85
N GLU A 23 8.86 6.27 6.12
CA GLU A 23 10.15 6.73 6.61
C GLU A 23 11.26 5.72 6.31
N ASP A 24 10.98 4.43 6.51
CA ASP A 24 11.93 3.38 6.15
C ASP A 24 12.28 3.40 4.67
N LEU A 25 11.30 3.62 3.82
CA LEU A 25 11.53 3.69 2.37
C LEU A 25 12.32 4.91 1.95
N ARG A 26 12.27 5.99 2.77
CA ARG A 26 13.00 7.21 2.45
C ARG A 26 14.45 7.18 2.88
N THR A 27 14.70 6.60 4.06
CA THR A 27 15.97 6.79 4.73
C THR A 27 16.97 5.69 4.46
N ASP A 28 16.49 4.48 4.18
CA ASP A 28 17.37 3.33 4.04
C ASP A 28 17.73 3.11 2.57
N ALA A 29 19.01 3.07 2.30
CA ALA A 29 19.47 2.61 1.00
C ALA A 29 19.32 1.08 0.97
N MET A 30 18.34 0.60 0.21
CA MET A 30 18.03 -0.81 0.15
C MET A 30 18.29 -1.36 -1.24
N ASP A 31 18.69 -2.64 -1.29
CA ASP A 31 18.77 -3.33 -2.57
C ASP A 31 17.37 -3.66 -3.10
N ALA A 32 17.32 -4.23 -4.29
CA ALA A 32 16.03 -4.51 -4.95
C ALA A 32 15.15 -5.46 -4.15
N PRO A 33 15.61 -6.62 -3.67
CA PRO A 33 14.76 -7.52 -2.90
C PRO A 33 14.21 -6.88 -1.63
N GLU A 34 15.03 -6.13 -0.91
CA GLU A 34 14.60 -5.49 0.32
C GLU A 34 13.56 -4.42 0.06
N THR A 35 13.76 -3.64 -1.01
CA THR A 35 12.78 -2.63 -1.41
C THR A 35 11.43 -3.27 -1.72
N LEU A 36 11.43 -4.37 -2.48
CA LEU A 36 10.19 -5.06 -2.82
C LEU A 36 9.47 -5.56 -1.57
N LYS A 37 10.20 -6.09 -0.60
CA LYS A 37 9.61 -6.57 0.64
C LYS A 37 9.03 -5.44 1.47
N ARG A 38 9.71 -4.29 1.53
CA ARG A 38 9.21 -3.13 2.24
C ARG A 38 7.98 -2.54 1.58
N VAL A 39 7.98 -2.50 0.26
CA VAL A 39 6.81 -2.04 -0.50
C VAL A 39 5.61 -2.96 -0.22
N TRP A 40 5.84 -4.28 -0.18
CA TRP A 40 4.77 -5.21 0.15
C TRP A 40 4.20 -4.96 1.55
N CYS A 41 5.08 -4.79 2.55
CA CYS A 41 4.63 -4.48 3.91
C CYS A 41 3.79 -3.21 3.94
N GLY A 42 4.22 -2.18 3.22
CA GLY A 42 3.46 -0.93 3.14
C GLY A 42 2.15 -1.10 2.42
N LEU A 43 2.11 -1.90 1.38
CA LEU A 43 0.88 -2.15 0.63
C LEU A 43 -0.17 -2.85 1.51
N VAL A 44 0.26 -3.81 2.31
CA VAL A 44 -0.65 -4.49 3.25
C VAL A 44 -1.23 -3.48 4.23
N GLN A 45 -0.39 -2.62 4.80
CA GLN A 45 -0.87 -1.60 5.73
C GLN A 45 -1.77 -0.58 5.05
N ALA A 46 -1.42 -0.19 3.83
CA ALA A 46 -2.23 0.75 3.06
C ALA A 46 -3.62 0.18 2.77
N ARG A 47 -3.67 -1.10 2.41
CA ARG A 47 -4.97 -1.76 2.20
C ARG A 47 -5.81 -1.77 3.47
N LEU A 48 -5.23 -2.18 4.58
CA LEU A 48 -5.97 -2.24 5.84
C LEU A 48 -6.44 -0.86 6.29
N LEU A 49 -5.59 0.15 6.12
CA LEU A 49 -5.96 1.53 6.45
C LEU A 49 -7.09 2.02 5.54
N GLY A 50 -7.02 1.73 4.26
CA GLY A 50 -8.06 2.09 3.30
C GLY A 50 -9.40 1.45 3.64
N LEU A 51 -9.39 0.20 4.10
CA LEU A 51 -10.63 -0.47 4.52
C LEU A 51 -11.23 0.19 5.75
N ARG A 52 -10.39 0.67 6.68
CA ARG A 52 -10.89 1.43 7.82
C ARG A 52 -11.52 2.75 7.39
N LEU A 53 -10.92 3.43 6.42
CA LEU A 53 -11.50 4.65 5.85
C LEU A 53 -12.84 4.38 5.22
N ALA A 54 -12.95 3.26 4.49
CA ALA A 54 -14.14 2.92 3.73
C ALA A 54 -15.34 2.54 4.61
N ALA A 55 -15.14 2.38 5.92
CA ALA A 55 -16.25 2.28 6.86
C ALA A 55 -17.10 3.56 6.85
N ASP A 56 -16.50 4.68 6.44
CA ASP A 56 -17.23 5.92 6.20
C ASP A 56 -17.57 5.99 4.70
N ASP A 57 -18.83 6.19 4.38
CA ASP A 57 -19.32 6.20 3.00
C ASP A 57 -18.59 7.20 2.11
N ARG A 58 -18.08 8.30 2.68
CA ARG A 58 -17.37 9.33 1.92
C ARG A 58 -16.12 8.79 1.23
N TYR A 59 -15.51 7.73 1.78
CA TYR A 59 -14.25 7.19 1.25
C TYR A 59 -14.43 5.86 0.52
N ARG A 60 -15.65 5.33 0.50
CA ARG A 60 -15.89 4.00 -0.06
C ARG A 60 -15.54 3.92 -1.54
N LYS A 61 -15.90 4.95 -2.29
CA LYS A 61 -15.62 4.96 -3.73
C LYS A 61 -14.12 5.03 -4.00
N LEU A 62 -13.40 5.82 -3.21
CA LEU A 62 -11.95 5.91 -3.34
C LEU A 62 -11.30 4.55 -3.04
N GLN A 63 -11.76 3.88 -2.01
CA GLN A 63 -11.23 2.57 -1.64
C GLN A 63 -11.51 1.53 -2.72
N VAL A 64 -12.69 1.53 -3.30
CA VAL A 64 -13.01 0.59 -4.38
C VAL A 64 -12.09 0.81 -5.58
N ASN A 65 -11.81 2.05 -5.94
CA ASN A 65 -10.88 2.35 -7.02
C ASN A 65 -9.45 1.94 -6.67
N ALA A 66 -9.05 2.14 -5.42
CA ALA A 66 -7.73 1.73 -4.98
C ALA A 66 -7.58 0.21 -4.96
N GLU A 67 -8.64 -0.50 -4.65
CA GLU A 67 -8.60 -1.95 -4.49
C GLU A 67 -8.13 -2.66 -5.77
N SER A 68 -8.60 -2.23 -6.93
CA SER A 68 -8.16 -2.85 -8.18
C SER A 68 -6.66 -2.67 -8.42
N VAL A 69 -6.13 -1.52 -8.02
CA VAL A 69 -4.69 -1.26 -8.14
C VAL A 69 -3.92 -2.11 -7.13
N GLU A 70 -4.43 -2.23 -5.91
CA GLU A 70 -3.81 -3.06 -4.88
C GLU A 70 -3.69 -4.50 -5.32
N HIS A 71 -4.75 -5.05 -5.93
CA HIS A 71 -4.71 -6.42 -6.41
C HIS A 71 -3.71 -6.61 -7.54
N GLN A 72 -3.60 -5.63 -8.42
CA GLN A 72 -2.59 -5.71 -9.47
C GLN A 72 -1.18 -5.68 -8.89
N LEU A 73 -0.93 -4.78 -7.93
CA LEU A 73 0.38 -4.70 -7.27
C LEU A 73 0.73 -6.01 -6.57
N ALA A 74 -0.23 -6.60 -5.85
CA ALA A 74 0.01 -7.85 -5.15
C ALA A 74 0.38 -8.96 -6.13
N ARG A 75 -0.34 -9.06 -7.23
CA ARG A 75 -0.08 -10.07 -8.25
C ARG A 75 1.31 -9.88 -8.86
N ASP A 76 1.64 -8.64 -9.22
CA ASP A 76 2.91 -8.36 -9.87
C ASP A 76 4.09 -8.57 -8.92
N LEU A 77 3.96 -8.11 -7.67
CA LEU A 77 4.99 -8.32 -6.65
C LEU A 77 5.27 -9.81 -6.45
N GLY A 78 4.21 -10.62 -6.49
CA GLY A 78 4.36 -12.07 -6.34
C GLY A 78 5.14 -12.74 -7.46
N THR A 79 5.31 -12.07 -8.61
CA THR A 79 6.13 -12.61 -9.71
C THR A 79 7.60 -12.27 -9.58
N SER A 80 7.98 -11.44 -8.61
CA SER A 80 9.38 -11.07 -8.43
C SER A 80 10.17 -12.21 -7.79
N ALA A 81 11.47 -12.23 -8.06
CA ALA A 81 12.35 -13.21 -7.46
C ALA A 81 12.47 -13.03 -5.95
N ALA A 82 12.26 -11.81 -5.46
CA ALA A 82 12.35 -11.50 -4.04
C ALA A 82 11.39 -12.35 -3.19
N PHE A 83 10.26 -12.76 -3.76
CA PHE A 83 9.28 -13.56 -3.05
C PHE A 83 9.33 -15.04 -3.44
N ALA A 84 10.31 -15.42 -4.26
CA ALA A 84 10.59 -16.82 -4.59
C ALA A 84 9.35 -17.59 -5.09
N GLY A 85 8.46 -16.90 -5.79
CA GLY A 85 7.26 -17.53 -6.34
C GLY A 85 6.15 -17.78 -5.33
N GLU A 86 6.28 -17.29 -4.09
CA GLU A 86 5.21 -17.41 -3.11
C GLU A 86 4.05 -16.48 -3.51
N PRO A 87 2.82 -16.99 -3.53
CA PRO A 87 1.69 -16.12 -3.82
C PRO A 87 1.50 -15.12 -2.69
N LEU A 88 1.27 -13.86 -3.05
CA LEU A 88 1.01 -12.80 -2.10
C LEU A 88 -0.49 -12.53 -2.07
N ALA A 89 -1.08 -12.66 -0.90
CA ALA A 89 -2.50 -12.43 -0.72
C ALA A 89 -2.72 -11.19 0.13
N LEU A 90 -3.53 -10.26 -0.40
CA LEU A 90 -3.92 -9.10 0.38
C LEU A 90 -4.91 -9.51 1.47
N PRO A 91 -4.76 -8.97 2.68
CA PRO A 91 -5.70 -9.29 3.74
C PRO A 91 -7.08 -8.72 3.43
N THR A 92 -8.11 -9.48 3.78
CA THR A 92 -9.49 -9.06 3.62
C THR A 92 -10.22 -9.40 4.91
N PRO A 93 -10.06 -8.58 5.95
CA PRO A 93 -10.74 -8.85 7.22
C PRO A 93 -12.26 -8.76 7.04
N PRO A 94 -13.04 -9.55 7.78
CA PRO A 94 -14.50 -9.54 7.64
C PRO A 94 -15.12 -8.20 7.98
N THR A 95 -14.55 -7.50 8.95
CA THR A 95 -14.97 -6.15 9.31
C THR A 95 -13.74 -5.32 9.65
N ALA A 96 -13.72 -4.11 9.14
CA ALA A 96 -12.65 -3.17 9.47
C ALA A 96 -13.20 -2.17 10.49
N ALA A 97 -12.46 -1.98 11.60
CA ALA A 97 -12.83 -0.98 12.59
C ALA A 97 -12.71 0.42 11.98
N PRO A 98 -13.74 1.26 12.11
CA PRO A 98 -13.65 2.60 11.52
C PRO A 98 -12.56 3.44 12.17
N LEU A 99 -12.00 4.34 11.40
CA LEU A 99 -11.08 5.33 11.93
C LEU A 99 -11.84 6.41 12.68
N PRO A 100 -11.25 6.98 13.74
CA PRO A 100 -11.80 8.21 14.30
C PRO A 100 -11.89 9.28 13.21
N PRO A 101 -12.99 10.03 13.12
CA PRO A 101 -13.17 11.01 12.04
C PRO A 101 -12.05 12.01 11.90
N GLU A 102 -11.42 12.39 13.01
CA GLU A 102 -10.32 13.35 12.99
C GLU A 102 -9.06 12.79 12.34
N GLN A 103 -8.95 11.48 12.18
CA GLN A 103 -7.80 10.84 11.54
C GLN A 103 -8.00 10.58 10.05
N ALA A 104 -9.19 10.83 9.53
CA ALA A 104 -9.50 10.45 8.15
C ALA A 104 -8.62 11.17 7.13
N GLN A 105 -8.45 12.49 7.27
CA GLN A 105 -7.64 13.24 6.32
C GLN A 105 -6.17 12.82 6.43
N GLU A 106 -5.70 12.62 7.64
CA GLU A 106 -4.32 12.14 7.84
C GLU A 106 -4.11 10.79 7.20
N ALA A 107 -5.10 9.92 7.24
CA ALA A 107 -5.02 8.61 6.60
C ALA A 107 -4.92 8.74 5.07
N VAL A 108 -5.75 9.59 4.46
CA VAL A 108 -5.66 9.82 3.03
C VAL A 108 -4.30 10.39 2.66
N ASP A 109 -3.82 11.37 3.43
CA ASP A 109 -2.51 11.96 3.16
C ASP A 109 -1.39 10.91 3.25
N ALA A 110 -1.47 10.01 4.23
CA ALA A 110 -0.48 8.96 4.39
C ALA A 110 -0.54 7.97 3.22
N LEU A 111 -1.72 7.63 2.75
CA LEU A 111 -1.88 6.72 1.60
C LEU A 111 -1.28 7.32 0.33
N VAL A 112 -1.53 8.60 0.09
CA VAL A 112 -0.97 9.30 -1.07
C VAL A 112 0.55 9.40 -0.94
N GLU A 113 1.04 9.74 0.24
CA GLU A 113 2.47 9.86 0.48
C GLU A 113 3.18 8.51 0.35
N PHE A 114 2.57 7.43 0.85
CA PHE A 114 3.11 6.09 0.67
C PHE A 114 3.30 5.77 -0.81
N SER A 115 2.27 6.04 -1.62
CA SER A 115 2.33 5.75 -3.05
C SER A 115 3.48 6.50 -3.73
N ALA A 116 3.64 7.78 -3.42
CA ALA A 116 4.70 8.59 -4.01
C ALA A 116 6.09 8.12 -3.56
N THR A 117 6.23 7.82 -2.27
CA THR A 117 7.51 7.38 -1.71
C THR A 117 7.90 6.00 -2.23
N ALA A 118 6.94 5.07 -2.27
CA ALA A 118 7.18 3.73 -2.78
C ALA A 118 7.60 3.79 -4.26
N ARG A 119 6.94 4.62 -5.05
CA ARG A 119 7.30 4.80 -6.44
C ARG A 119 8.74 5.23 -6.60
N ARG A 120 9.17 6.23 -5.84
CA ARG A 120 10.54 6.72 -5.90
C ARG A 120 11.54 5.66 -5.45
N ALA A 121 11.21 4.94 -4.37
CA ALA A 121 12.10 3.90 -3.86
C ALA A 121 12.26 2.76 -4.86
N MET A 122 11.18 2.37 -5.52
CA MET A 122 11.22 1.31 -6.53
C MET A 122 12.08 1.71 -7.73
N LEU A 123 11.92 2.95 -8.21
CA LEU A 123 12.72 3.43 -9.33
C LEU A 123 14.21 3.54 -8.94
N ALA A 124 14.49 3.95 -7.72
CA ALA A 124 15.87 4.07 -7.25
C ALA A 124 16.53 2.70 -7.08
N ALA A 125 15.78 1.68 -6.69
CA ALA A 125 16.31 0.35 -6.47
C ALA A 125 16.46 -0.46 -7.75
N ALA A 126 15.71 -0.14 -8.80
CA ALA A 126 15.69 -0.95 -10.02
C ALA A 126 17.08 -1.18 -10.63
N PRO A 127 17.97 -0.17 -10.73
CA PRO A 127 19.31 -0.42 -11.30
C PRO A 127 20.17 -1.38 -10.49
N SER A 128 19.87 -1.58 -9.20
CA SER A 128 20.65 -2.48 -8.34
C SER A 128 20.17 -3.93 -8.42
N ALA A 129 19.09 -4.20 -9.15
CA ALA A 129 18.51 -5.53 -9.21
C ALA A 129 19.46 -6.49 -9.91
N THR A 130 19.69 -7.66 -9.28
CA THR A 130 20.51 -8.72 -9.87
C THR A 130 19.64 -9.77 -10.54
N GLN A 131 18.33 -9.74 -10.30
CA GLN A 131 17.38 -10.66 -10.88
C GLN A 131 16.49 -9.90 -11.87
N TRP A 132 16.31 -10.47 -13.05
CA TRP A 132 15.49 -9.89 -14.10
C TRP A 132 14.06 -9.57 -13.63
N ASP A 133 13.45 -10.52 -12.92
CA ASP A 133 12.06 -10.34 -12.47
C ASP A 133 11.94 -9.20 -11.46
N ASP A 134 12.94 -9.03 -10.59
CA ASP A 134 12.92 -7.92 -9.63
C ASP A 134 13.00 -6.58 -10.35
N GLU A 135 13.90 -6.46 -11.33
CA GLU A 135 14.01 -5.21 -12.07
C GLU A 135 12.74 -4.88 -12.83
N ARG A 136 12.17 -5.88 -13.48
CA ARG A 136 10.94 -5.71 -14.26
C ARG A 136 9.80 -5.23 -13.35
N VAL A 137 9.61 -5.86 -12.20
CA VAL A 137 8.55 -5.50 -11.26
C VAL A 137 8.79 -4.09 -10.72
N LEU A 138 10.02 -3.77 -10.32
CA LEU A 138 10.32 -2.45 -9.79
C LEU A 138 10.00 -1.35 -10.80
N ARG A 139 10.38 -1.54 -12.07
CA ARG A 139 10.13 -0.52 -13.09
C ARG A 139 8.66 -0.43 -13.48
N HIS A 140 8.02 -1.57 -13.67
CA HIS A 140 6.61 -1.58 -14.08
C HIS A 140 5.71 -1.09 -12.96
N ASP A 141 5.87 -1.63 -11.76
CA ASP A 141 4.95 -1.36 -10.68
C ASP A 141 5.20 -0.02 -9.99
N SER A 142 6.30 0.64 -10.30
CA SER A 142 6.44 2.04 -9.90
C SER A 142 5.34 2.89 -10.54
N LYS A 143 4.98 2.59 -11.79
CA LYS A 143 3.89 3.29 -12.46
C LYS A 143 2.54 2.94 -11.84
N VAL A 144 2.34 1.66 -11.55
CA VAL A 144 1.10 1.19 -10.92
C VAL A 144 0.95 1.83 -9.53
N MET A 145 2.07 1.99 -8.81
CA MET A 145 2.03 2.66 -7.51
C MET A 145 1.56 4.11 -7.66
N GLY A 146 1.92 4.78 -8.75
CA GLY A 146 1.40 6.11 -9.05
C GLY A 146 -0.12 6.11 -9.22
N GLU A 147 -0.69 5.06 -9.79
CA GLU A 147 -2.14 4.93 -9.92
C GLU A 147 -2.81 4.74 -8.56
N LEU A 148 -2.14 4.08 -7.62
CA LEU A 148 -2.68 3.93 -6.28
C LEU A 148 -2.87 5.30 -5.61
N GLY A 149 -1.86 6.16 -5.73
CA GLY A 149 -1.96 7.53 -5.21
C GLY A 149 -3.06 8.32 -5.89
N ALA A 150 -3.18 8.19 -7.21
CA ALA A 150 -4.23 8.87 -7.96
C ALA A 150 -5.62 8.41 -7.53
N ALA A 151 -5.77 7.12 -7.20
CA ALA A 151 -7.04 6.60 -6.72
C ALA A 151 -7.45 7.27 -5.42
N TRP A 152 -6.53 7.41 -4.47
CA TRP A 152 -6.84 8.03 -3.19
C TRP A 152 -7.04 9.54 -3.28
N LEU A 153 -6.51 10.17 -4.32
CA LEU A 153 -6.78 11.58 -4.61
C LEU A 153 -8.10 11.80 -5.37
N GLY A 154 -8.77 10.71 -5.73
CA GLY A 154 -9.99 10.82 -6.51
C GLY A 154 -9.74 11.19 -7.97
N GLN A 155 -8.52 11.03 -8.47
CA GLN A 155 -8.14 11.40 -9.83
C GLN A 155 -8.16 10.23 -10.79
N ARG A 156 -8.30 9.01 -10.28
CA ARG A 156 -8.35 7.83 -11.12
C ARG A 156 -9.80 7.51 -11.45
N THR A 157 -10.12 7.49 -12.75
CA THR A 157 -11.45 7.15 -13.20
C THR A 157 -11.54 5.66 -13.53
N SER A 158 -12.74 5.12 -13.42
CA SER A 158 -12.97 3.73 -13.79
C SER A 158 -12.82 3.58 -15.30
N TYR A 159 -12.16 2.52 -15.73
CA TYR A 159 -11.96 2.25 -17.14
C TYR A 159 -13.27 2.15 -17.91
N ARG A 160 -14.32 1.75 -17.25
CA ARG A 160 -15.60 1.60 -17.92
C ARG A 160 -16.25 2.90 -18.31
N LEU A 161 -15.85 3.98 -17.67
CA LEU A 161 -16.42 5.29 -17.96
C LEU A 161 -15.78 5.95 -19.15
N ASP A 162 -14.69 5.40 -19.62
CA ASP A 162 -13.95 5.99 -20.74
C ASP A 162 -14.39 5.45 -22.09
N ARG A 163 -15.49 4.78 -22.10
CA ARG A 163 -15.99 4.16 -23.33
C ARG A 163 -17.15 4.89 -23.92
#